data_6384b147a43a32b5b0e5262de2e18591
#
_entry.id   6384b147a43a32b5b0e5262de2e18591
#
_cell.length_a   1.000
_cell.length_b   1.000
_cell.length_c   1.000
_cell.angle_alpha   90.00
_cell.angle_beta   90.00
_cell.angle_gamma   90.00
#
_symmetry.space_group_name_H-M   'P 1'
#
loop_
_entity.id
_entity.type
_entity.pdbx_description
1 polymer ?
#
loop_
_entity_poly.entity_id
_entity_poly.type
_entity_poly.pdbx_seq_one_letter_code
_entity_poly.pdbx_strand_id
1 'polypeptide(L)'
;MLADCSASAVAAAVAANREEFLLATDRLASLDAEQVGLVLGAVLRSLLEDLHPDGLTGDEVQDVIVRCRTQATGWFPEVDVNALVLVLGGALGVHPHEDEPVPVTSLDVARHAPLVVADLLTAGDRSYRPYLDAALTRIAEAEANDLP
;
A
#
# COMPACT_ATOMS: atom_id res chain seq x y z
N MET A 1 16.90 2.75 2.54
CA MET A 1 16.37 1.55 3.25
C MET A 1 14.89 1.34 2.99
N LEU A 2 14.05 2.32 3.28
CA LEU A 2 12.59 2.22 3.04
C LEU A 2 12.27 2.03 1.55
N ALA A 3 12.89 2.83 0.68
CA ALA A 3 12.66 2.74 -0.76
C ALA A 3 12.98 1.34 -1.30
N ASP A 4 14.12 0.79 -0.91
CA ASP A 4 14.56 -0.53 -1.36
C ASP A 4 13.67 -1.64 -0.82
N CYS A 5 13.29 -1.57 0.46
CA CYS A 5 12.40 -2.56 1.07
C CYS A 5 11.01 -2.54 0.42
N SER A 6 10.47 -1.34 0.18
CA SER A 6 9.15 -1.22 -0.44
C SER A 6 9.18 -1.72 -1.89
N ALA A 7 10.22 -1.37 -2.65
CA ALA A 7 10.38 -1.85 -4.02
C ALA A 7 10.50 -3.38 -4.08
N SER A 8 11.26 -3.97 -3.16
CA SER A 8 11.40 -5.43 -3.08
C SER A 8 10.08 -6.10 -2.72
N ALA A 9 9.33 -5.52 -1.78
CA ALA A 9 8.03 -6.07 -1.37
C ALA A 9 7.02 -6.02 -2.53
N VAL A 10 6.95 -4.91 -3.24
CA VAL A 10 6.03 -4.75 -4.37
C VAL A 10 6.42 -5.70 -5.50
N ALA A 11 7.72 -5.79 -5.83
CA ALA A 11 8.19 -6.69 -6.89
C ALA A 11 7.89 -8.15 -6.55
N ALA A 12 8.09 -8.54 -5.30
CA ALA A 12 7.78 -9.90 -4.85
C ALA A 12 6.29 -10.20 -4.93
N ALA A 13 5.44 -9.22 -4.61
CA ALA A 13 3.99 -9.36 -4.72
C ALA A 13 3.56 -9.53 -6.17
N VAL A 14 4.11 -8.72 -7.07
CA VAL A 14 3.84 -8.83 -8.52
C VAL A 14 4.24 -10.21 -9.04
N ALA A 15 5.39 -10.71 -8.58
CA ALA A 15 5.91 -12.02 -8.99
C ALA A 15 5.28 -13.19 -8.24
N ALA A 16 4.43 -12.94 -7.24
CA ALA A 16 3.83 -13.95 -6.37
C ALA A 16 4.92 -14.81 -5.69
N ASN A 17 6.01 -14.18 -5.29
CA ASN A 17 7.15 -14.82 -4.63
C ASN A 17 7.01 -14.66 -3.12
N ARG A 18 6.46 -15.70 -2.47
CA ARG A 18 6.17 -15.66 -1.03
C ARG A 18 7.41 -15.41 -0.17
N GLU A 19 8.50 -16.15 -0.43
CA GLU A 19 9.71 -16.06 0.38
C GLU A 19 10.30 -14.64 0.37
N GLU A 20 10.48 -14.11 -0.81
CA GLU A 20 10.98 -12.73 -0.98
C GLU A 20 10.03 -11.70 -0.38
N PHE A 21 8.73 -11.90 -0.55
CA PHE A 21 7.69 -11.02 -0.02
C PHE A 21 7.75 -10.96 1.51
N LEU A 22 7.82 -12.12 2.17
CA LEU A 22 7.89 -12.17 3.63
C LEU A 22 9.17 -11.51 4.16
N LEU A 23 10.30 -11.75 3.51
CA LEU A 23 11.56 -11.10 3.91
C LEU A 23 11.49 -9.58 3.76
N ALA A 24 11.03 -9.11 2.61
CA ALA A 24 10.94 -7.67 2.34
C ALA A 24 9.96 -6.97 3.27
N THR A 25 8.81 -7.58 3.53
CA THR A 25 7.79 -6.99 4.39
C THR A 25 8.18 -7.05 5.87
N ASP A 26 8.92 -8.06 6.29
CA ASP A 26 9.48 -8.10 7.65
C ASP A 26 10.45 -6.94 7.87
N ARG A 27 11.32 -6.68 6.89
CA ARG A 27 12.24 -5.53 6.95
C ARG A 27 11.48 -4.22 6.95
N LEU A 28 10.47 -4.10 6.10
CA LEU A 28 9.64 -2.90 6.01
C LEU A 28 8.94 -2.63 7.35
N ALA A 29 8.43 -3.68 8.01
CA ALA A 29 7.77 -3.55 9.30
C ALA A 29 8.72 -3.15 10.44
N SER A 30 10.03 -3.36 10.27
CA SER A 30 11.03 -2.97 11.26
C SER A 30 11.43 -1.49 11.17
N LEU A 31 11.03 -0.81 10.10
CA LEU A 31 11.29 0.61 9.90
C LEU A 31 10.24 1.45 10.62
N ASP A 32 10.44 2.77 10.64
CA ASP A 32 9.49 3.70 11.24
C ASP A 32 8.11 3.54 10.60
N ALA A 33 7.13 3.09 11.37
CA ALA A 33 5.77 2.81 10.89
C ALA A 33 5.10 4.04 10.29
N GLU A 34 5.34 5.22 10.86
CA GLU A 34 4.78 6.47 10.36
C GLU A 34 5.31 6.78 8.95
N GLN A 35 6.62 6.64 8.75
CA GLN A 35 7.24 6.90 7.44
C GLN A 35 6.79 5.87 6.40
N VAL A 36 6.72 4.61 6.78
CA VAL A 36 6.23 3.55 5.89
C VAL A 36 4.80 3.85 5.45
N GLY A 37 3.95 4.22 6.40
CA GLY A 37 2.55 4.56 6.11
C GLY A 37 2.42 5.78 5.20
N LEU A 38 3.23 6.82 5.42
CA LEU A 38 3.22 8.02 4.60
C LEU A 38 3.62 7.72 3.15
N VAL A 39 4.70 6.98 2.97
CA VAL A 39 5.21 6.67 1.62
C VAL A 39 4.24 5.77 0.86
N LEU A 40 3.83 4.67 1.45
CA LEU A 40 2.91 3.74 0.79
C LEU A 40 1.54 4.34 0.57
N GLY A 41 1.06 5.14 1.53
CA GLY A 41 -0.19 5.88 1.37
C GLY A 41 -0.15 6.87 0.22
N ALA A 42 0.96 7.59 0.06
CA ALA A 42 1.14 8.53 -1.04
C ALA A 42 1.19 7.82 -2.38
N VAL A 43 1.89 6.67 -2.46
CA VAL A 43 1.94 5.84 -3.67
C VAL A 43 0.53 5.36 -4.04
N LEU A 44 -0.20 4.83 -3.07
CA LEU A 44 -1.56 4.33 -3.29
C LEU A 44 -2.48 5.42 -3.79
N ARG A 45 -2.43 6.59 -3.15
CA ARG A 45 -3.27 7.74 -3.55
C ARG A 45 -2.98 8.14 -4.99
N SER A 46 -1.70 8.24 -5.37
CA SER A 46 -1.31 8.61 -6.73
C SER A 46 -1.79 7.58 -7.75
N LEU A 47 -1.66 6.29 -7.45
CA LEU A 47 -2.15 5.22 -8.31
C LEU A 47 -3.67 5.28 -8.48
N LEU A 48 -4.38 5.46 -7.38
CA LEU A 48 -5.84 5.54 -7.42
C LEU A 48 -6.33 6.76 -8.22
N GLU A 49 -5.67 7.90 -8.06
CA GLU A 49 -5.99 9.10 -8.83
C GLU A 49 -5.73 8.91 -10.33
N ASP A 50 -4.62 8.25 -10.67
CA ASP A 50 -4.28 8.01 -12.08
C ASP A 50 -5.22 7.01 -12.75
N LEU A 51 -5.61 5.95 -12.04
CA LEU A 51 -6.47 4.91 -12.57
C LEU A 51 -7.96 5.28 -12.51
N HIS A 52 -8.32 6.17 -11.61
CA HIS A 52 -9.70 6.60 -11.39
C HIS A 52 -9.75 8.13 -11.26
N PRO A 53 -9.53 8.88 -12.36
CA PRO A 53 -9.45 10.34 -12.30
C PRO A 53 -10.75 11.02 -11.85
N ASP A 54 -11.88 10.33 -12.02
CA ASP A 54 -13.20 10.84 -11.58
C ASP A 54 -13.56 10.38 -10.16
N GLY A 55 -12.61 9.73 -9.46
CA GLY A 55 -12.83 9.18 -8.13
C GLY A 55 -13.28 7.72 -8.17
N LEU A 56 -13.27 7.09 -7.00
CA LEU A 56 -13.69 5.70 -6.86
C LEU A 56 -15.08 5.61 -6.27
N THR A 57 -15.93 4.78 -6.89
CA THR A 57 -17.20 4.39 -6.30
C THR A 57 -16.97 3.29 -5.25
N GLY A 58 -17.96 3.07 -4.37
CA GLY A 58 -17.89 1.98 -3.41
C GLY A 58 -17.72 0.62 -4.08
N ASP A 59 -18.37 0.41 -5.22
CA ASP A 59 -18.25 -0.83 -5.98
C ASP A 59 -16.83 -1.02 -6.52
N GLU A 60 -16.19 0.05 -7.01
CA GLU A 60 -14.82 -0.01 -7.49
C GLU A 60 -13.82 -0.31 -6.37
N VAL A 61 -14.03 0.25 -5.18
CA VAL A 61 -13.22 -0.05 -4.00
C VAL A 61 -13.34 -1.54 -3.66
N GLN A 62 -14.57 -2.06 -3.66
CA GLN A 62 -14.81 -3.46 -3.38
C GLN A 62 -14.16 -4.37 -4.42
N ASP A 63 -14.22 -3.99 -5.70
CA ASP A 63 -13.58 -4.74 -6.78
C ASP A 63 -12.06 -4.87 -6.57
N VAL A 64 -11.41 -3.78 -6.15
CA VAL A 64 -9.97 -3.80 -5.84
C VAL A 64 -9.68 -4.79 -4.71
N ILE A 65 -10.48 -4.75 -3.65
CA ILE A 65 -10.29 -5.62 -2.47
C ILE A 65 -10.47 -7.09 -2.87
N VAL A 66 -11.54 -7.41 -3.58
CA VAL A 66 -11.84 -8.78 -4.02
C VAL A 66 -10.74 -9.31 -4.95
N ARG A 67 -10.33 -8.50 -5.92
CA ARG A 67 -9.29 -8.88 -6.87
C ARG A 67 -7.95 -9.12 -6.17
N CYS A 68 -7.57 -8.20 -5.27
CA CYS A 68 -6.34 -8.29 -4.49
C CYS A 68 -6.33 -9.57 -3.64
N ARG A 69 -7.41 -9.84 -2.93
CA ARG A 69 -7.56 -11.04 -2.11
C ARG A 69 -7.47 -12.32 -2.97
N THR A 70 -8.18 -12.34 -4.08
CA THR A 70 -8.21 -13.50 -4.96
C THR A 70 -6.83 -13.83 -5.50
N GLN A 71 -6.10 -12.81 -5.93
CA GLN A 71 -4.75 -13.02 -6.48
C GLN A 71 -3.75 -13.42 -5.39
N ALA A 72 -3.86 -12.85 -4.20
CA ALA A 72 -2.93 -13.13 -3.11
C ALA A 72 -3.13 -14.51 -2.49
N THR A 73 -4.36 -14.98 -2.40
CA THR A 73 -4.69 -16.22 -1.66
C THR A 73 -3.86 -17.44 -2.12
N GLY A 74 -3.52 -17.51 -3.41
CA GLY A 74 -2.77 -18.63 -3.96
C GLY A 74 -1.34 -18.75 -3.46
N TRP A 75 -0.70 -17.63 -3.10
CA TRP A 75 0.70 -17.62 -2.65
C TRP A 75 0.88 -16.99 -1.27
N PHE A 76 -0.10 -16.22 -0.79
CA PHE A 76 -0.10 -15.58 0.53
C PHE A 76 -1.48 -15.76 1.16
N PRO A 77 -1.80 -16.96 1.66
CA PRO A 77 -3.15 -17.25 2.20
C PRO A 77 -3.48 -16.48 3.47
N GLU A 78 -2.48 -15.88 4.14
CA GLU A 78 -2.69 -15.05 5.32
C GLU A 78 -3.29 -13.69 5.01
N VAL A 79 -3.57 -13.38 3.73
CA VAL A 79 -4.17 -12.11 3.34
C VAL A 79 -5.47 -11.87 4.10
N ASP A 80 -5.59 -10.67 4.69
CA ASP A 80 -6.70 -10.29 5.55
C ASP A 80 -7.49 -9.16 4.90
N VAL A 81 -8.77 -9.40 4.65
CA VAL A 81 -9.66 -8.41 4.02
C VAL A 81 -9.75 -7.13 4.85
N ASN A 82 -9.81 -7.25 6.18
CA ASN A 82 -9.87 -6.08 7.05
C ASN A 82 -8.64 -5.20 6.91
N ALA A 83 -7.46 -5.81 6.81
CA ALA A 83 -6.23 -5.07 6.59
C ALA A 83 -6.23 -4.38 5.23
N LEU A 84 -6.71 -5.04 4.18
CA LEU A 84 -6.84 -4.44 2.85
C LEU A 84 -7.78 -3.23 2.87
N VAL A 85 -8.92 -3.36 3.55
CA VAL A 85 -9.91 -2.28 3.69
C VAL A 85 -9.27 -1.07 4.38
N LEU A 86 -8.54 -1.30 5.46
CA LEU A 86 -7.92 -0.23 6.23
C LEU A 86 -6.81 0.47 5.45
N VAL A 87 -5.99 -0.28 4.73
CA VAL A 87 -4.93 0.28 3.89
C VAL A 87 -5.53 1.16 2.80
N LEU A 88 -6.54 0.64 2.10
CA LEU A 88 -7.18 1.35 1.01
C LEU A 88 -7.96 2.56 1.53
N GLY A 89 -8.68 2.41 2.64
CA GLY A 89 -9.41 3.50 3.28
C GLY A 89 -8.50 4.62 3.72
N GLY A 90 -7.34 4.27 4.30
CA GLY A 90 -6.34 5.26 4.70
C GLY A 90 -5.82 6.08 3.52
N ALA A 91 -5.57 5.43 2.39
CA ALA A 91 -5.12 6.12 1.17
C ALA A 91 -6.20 7.04 0.60
N LEU A 92 -7.47 6.70 0.79
CA LEU A 92 -8.60 7.51 0.34
C LEU A 92 -9.01 8.59 1.34
N GLY A 93 -8.34 8.65 2.50
CA GLY A 93 -8.64 9.64 3.52
C GLY A 93 -9.84 9.28 4.39
N VAL A 94 -10.29 8.03 4.34
CA VAL A 94 -11.39 7.55 5.19
C VAL A 94 -10.79 6.98 6.47
N HIS A 95 -11.18 7.55 7.60
CA HIS A 95 -10.71 7.09 8.91
C HIS A 95 -11.79 6.23 9.55
N PRO A 96 -11.41 5.12 10.20
CA PRO A 96 -12.38 4.32 10.95
C PRO A 96 -12.94 5.14 12.09
N HIS A 97 -14.19 4.85 12.48
CA HIS A 97 -14.81 5.51 13.61
C HIS A 97 -13.98 5.27 14.88
N GLU A 98 -13.83 6.32 15.69
CA GLU A 98 -13.05 6.25 16.93
C GLU A 98 -13.57 5.20 17.90
N ASP A 99 -14.85 4.84 17.78
CA ASP A 99 -15.52 3.87 18.66
C ASP A 99 -15.20 2.41 18.31
N GLU A 100 -14.56 2.16 17.17
CA GLU A 100 -14.18 0.81 16.74
C GLU A 100 -12.69 0.75 16.43
N PRO A 101 -11.83 0.63 17.46
CA PRO A 101 -10.40 0.46 17.19
C PRO A 101 -10.17 -0.90 16.55
N VAL A 102 -9.88 -0.90 15.25
CA VAL A 102 -9.46 -2.11 14.56
C VAL A 102 -7.95 -2.25 14.79
N PRO A 103 -7.52 -3.32 15.48
CA PRO A 103 -6.10 -3.49 15.75
C PRO A 103 -5.38 -3.90 14.46
N VAL A 104 -4.78 -2.91 13.79
CA VAL A 104 -3.91 -3.15 12.65
C VAL A 104 -2.48 -2.90 13.09
N THR A 105 -1.66 -3.92 13.00
CA THR A 105 -0.25 -3.82 13.39
C THR A 105 0.55 -3.22 12.24
N SER A 106 1.76 -2.71 12.56
CA SER A 106 2.68 -2.23 11.52
C SER A 106 3.05 -3.34 10.54
N LEU A 107 3.10 -4.59 11.00
CA LEU A 107 3.35 -5.74 10.13
C LEU A 107 2.20 -5.95 9.14
N ASP A 108 0.95 -5.81 9.61
CA ASP A 108 -0.23 -5.92 8.74
C ASP A 108 -0.20 -4.87 7.62
N VAL A 109 0.12 -3.63 7.95
CA VAL A 109 0.25 -2.55 6.96
C VAL A 109 1.40 -2.86 6.00
N ALA A 110 2.56 -3.26 6.52
CA ALA A 110 3.74 -3.58 5.72
C ALA A 110 3.48 -4.73 4.73
N ARG A 111 2.61 -5.68 5.07
CA ARG A 111 2.27 -6.80 4.20
C ARG A 111 1.14 -6.48 3.23
N HIS A 112 0.14 -5.73 3.67
CA HIS A 112 -1.05 -5.52 2.85
C HIS A 112 -0.95 -4.31 1.92
N ALA A 113 -0.26 -3.24 2.31
CA ALA A 113 -0.08 -2.09 1.43
C ALA A 113 0.63 -2.45 0.12
N PRO A 114 1.75 -3.21 0.14
CA PRO A 114 2.39 -3.65 -1.10
C PRO A 114 1.51 -4.55 -1.96
N LEU A 115 0.63 -5.34 -1.36
CA LEU A 115 -0.32 -6.17 -2.12
C LEU A 115 -1.28 -5.30 -2.93
N VAL A 116 -1.83 -4.26 -2.33
CA VAL A 116 -2.74 -3.34 -3.03
C VAL A 116 -1.98 -2.58 -4.12
N VAL A 117 -0.76 -2.10 -3.81
CA VAL A 117 0.08 -1.44 -4.80
C VAL A 117 0.33 -2.36 -6.00
N ALA A 118 0.73 -3.60 -5.75
CA ALA A 118 1.01 -4.57 -6.82
C ALA A 118 -0.22 -4.83 -7.69
N ASP A 119 -1.39 -4.95 -7.06
CA ASP A 119 -2.65 -5.14 -7.79
C ASP A 119 -2.96 -3.97 -8.72
N LEU A 120 -2.84 -2.75 -8.19
CA LEU A 120 -3.12 -1.55 -8.98
C LEU A 120 -2.12 -1.35 -10.12
N LEU A 121 -0.84 -1.61 -9.88
CA LEU A 121 0.19 -1.54 -10.93
C LEU A 121 -0.11 -2.52 -12.05
N THR A 122 -0.46 -3.75 -11.70
CA THR A 122 -0.77 -4.80 -12.67
C THR A 122 -2.03 -4.46 -13.47
N ALA A 123 -3.08 -4.02 -12.78
CA ALA A 123 -4.34 -3.65 -13.41
C ALA A 123 -4.19 -2.46 -14.37
N GLY A 124 -3.32 -1.49 -14.02
CA GLY A 124 -3.09 -0.30 -14.84
C GLY A 124 -1.91 -0.40 -15.79
N ASP A 125 -1.20 -1.53 -15.79
CA ASP A 125 0.04 -1.72 -16.57
C ASP A 125 1.04 -0.59 -16.28
N ARG A 126 1.29 -0.34 -15.00
CA ARG A 126 2.15 0.74 -14.52
C ARG A 126 3.39 0.19 -13.81
N SER A 127 4.45 1.01 -13.76
CA SER A 127 5.69 0.68 -13.05
C SER A 127 5.72 1.37 -11.69
N TYR A 128 6.34 0.73 -10.70
CA TYR A 128 6.36 1.23 -9.33
C TYR A 128 7.27 2.45 -9.13
N ARG A 129 8.47 2.43 -9.73
CA ARG A 129 9.51 3.42 -9.44
C ARG A 129 9.06 4.88 -9.59
N PRO A 130 8.36 5.28 -10.67
CA PRO A 130 7.91 6.67 -10.78
C PRO A 130 6.99 7.11 -9.65
N TYR A 131 6.13 6.22 -9.17
CA TYR A 131 5.21 6.52 -8.06
C TYR A 131 5.96 6.64 -6.74
N LEU A 132 6.94 5.75 -6.52
CA LEU A 132 7.79 5.82 -5.33
C LEU A 132 8.60 7.11 -5.30
N ASP A 133 9.26 7.46 -6.39
CA ASP A 133 10.07 8.67 -6.47
C ASP A 133 9.23 9.94 -6.26
N ALA A 134 8.04 9.98 -6.85
CA ALA A 134 7.10 11.09 -6.67
C ALA A 134 6.62 11.20 -5.22
N ALA A 135 6.34 10.05 -4.57
CA ALA A 135 5.93 10.04 -3.17
C ALA A 135 7.03 10.55 -2.25
N LEU A 136 8.26 10.09 -2.47
CA LEU A 136 9.40 10.52 -1.66
C LEU A 136 9.68 12.03 -1.82
N THR A 137 9.57 12.54 -3.05
CA THR A 137 9.75 13.97 -3.32
C THR A 137 8.69 14.80 -2.63
N ARG A 138 7.43 14.38 -2.72
CA ARG A 138 6.30 15.09 -2.11
C ARG A 138 6.43 15.14 -0.58
N ILE A 139 6.84 14.04 0.03
CA ILE A 139 7.03 13.97 1.48
C ILE A 139 8.19 14.86 1.92
N ALA A 140 9.30 14.85 1.17
CA ALA A 140 10.46 15.70 1.47
C ALA A 140 10.08 17.18 1.36
N GLU A 141 9.28 17.57 0.37
CA GLU A 141 8.79 18.94 0.21
C GLU A 141 7.89 19.35 1.37
N ALA A 142 6.99 18.47 1.80
CA ALA A 142 6.10 18.74 2.92
C ALA A 142 6.90 18.93 4.22
N GLU A 143 7.91 18.10 4.46
CA GLU A 143 8.78 18.23 5.63
C GLU A 143 9.58 19.54 5.60
N ALA A 144 10.08 19.94 4.43
CA ALA A 144 10.81 21.18 4.27
C ALA A 144 9.93 22.40 4.53
N ASN A 145 8.65 22.33 4.13
CA ASN A 145 7.69 23.42 4.34
C ASN A 145 7.25 23.55 5.80
N ASP A 146 7.36 22.46 6.58
CA ASP A 146 7.01 22.45 7.99
C ASP A 146 8.12 22.96 8.90
N LEU A 147 9.32 23.18 8.36
CA LEU A 147 10.44 23.73 9.13
C LEU A 147 10.25 25.23 9.35
N PRO A 148 10.49 25.72 10.58
CA PRO A 148 10.39 27.16 10.89
C PRO A 148 11.44 27.99 10.17
#